data_93a9ef045d164c2af387c9c8b92a0222
#
_entry.id   93a9ef045d164c2af387c9c8b92a0222
#
_cell.length_a   1.000
_cell.length_b   1.000
_cell.length_c   1.000
_cell.angle_alpha   90.00
_cell.angle_beta   90.00
_cell.angle_gamma   90.00
#
_symmetry.space_group_name_H-M   'P 1'
#
loop_
_entity.id
_entity.type
_entity.pdbx_description
1 polymer ?
#
loop_
_entity_poly.entity_id
_entity_poly.type
_entity_poly.pdbx_seq_one_letter_code
_entity_poly.pdbx_strand_id
1 'polypeptide(L)'
;MSIVLLKATESDMKEIREMQVEAFKDLLKKYKDYDMSPATESYENILNKYNQPWTKYFFIIKDGNKVGAVRVVNRGDESRKRIAPLWIMPSYRNQGLAQLAIKELEKLYGSSHWELDTILQEKGNIYLYEKLGYGRIDKIEHIKDGMDIVFFQKD
;
A
#
# COMPACT_ATOMS: atom_id res chain seq x y z
N MET A 1 2.10 20.02 -7.90
CA MET A 1 1.16 19.23 -7.08
C MET A 1 1.91 18.62 -5.91
N SER A 2 1.40 18.76 -4.72
CA SER A 2 2.05 18.23 -3.53
C SER A 2 1.04 17.52 -2.65
N ILE A 3 1.55 16.59 -1.84
CA ILE A 3 0.78 15.87 -0.85
C ILE A 3 1.48 15.93 0.50
N VAL A 4 0.75 15.64 1.56
CA VAL A 4 1.28 15.51 2.92
C VAL A 4 0.93 14.12 3.43
N LEU A 5 1.86 13.49 4.14
CA LEU A 5 1.61 12.25 4.86
C LEU A 5 1.30 12.61 6.32
N LEU A 6 0.09 12.29 6.74
CA LEU A 6 -0.37 12.54 8.12
C LEU A 6 -0.42 11.22 8.86
N LYS A 7 0.39 11.09 9.92
CA LYS A 7 0.41 9.87 10.71
C LYS A 7 -0.95 9.63 11.36
N ALA A 8 -1.52 8.45 11.12
CA ALA A 8 -2.78 8.05 11.71
C ALA A 8 -2.59 7.59 13.16
N THR A 9 -3.60 7.78 13.99
CA THR A 9 -3.62 7.37 15.38
C THR A 9 -4.52 6.16 15.57
N GLU A 10 -4.53 5.59 16.78
CA GLU A 10 -5.39 4.44 17.08
C GLU A 10 -6.86 4.74 16.80
N SER A 11 -7.33 5.94 17.14
CA SER A 11 -8.72 6.33 16.91
C SER A 11 -9.08 6.47 15.43
N ASP A 12 -8.07 6.55 14.54
CA ASP A 12 -8.28 6.63 13.10
C ASP A 12 -8.46 5.26 12.44
N MET A 13 -8.25 4.16 13.17
CA MET A 13 -8.21 2.82 12.54
C MET A 13 -9.56 2.37 12.00
N LYS A 14 -10.67 2.85 12.55
CA LYS A 14 -12.00 2.59 11.95
C LYS A 14 -12.12 3.24 10.57
N GLU A 15 -11.70 4.49 10.46
CA GLU A 15 -11.71 5.22 9.19
C GLU A 15 -10.76 4.57 8.19
N ILE A 16 -9.58 4.17 8.63
CA ILE A 16 -8.60 3.45 7.79
C ILE A 16 -9.26 2.20 7.20
N ARG A 17 -9.94 1.41 8.02
CA ARG A 17 -10.61 0.20 7.53
C ARG A 17 -11.70 0.53 6.52
N GLU A 18 -12.54 1.53 6.80
CA GLU A 18 -13.60 1.94 5.89
C GLU A 18 -13.03 2.38 4.52
N MET A 19 -11.97 3.17 4.53
CA MET A 19 -11.27 3.59 3.31
C MET A 19 -10.70 2.38 2.57
N GLN A 20 -10.07 1.47 3.30
CA GLN A 20 -9.46 0.26 2.72
C GLN A 20 -10.50 -0.62 2.03
N VAL A 21 -11.63 -0.86 2.67
CA VAL A 21 -12.73 -1.63 2.10
C VAL A 21 -13.20 -0.99 0.79
N GLU A 22 -13.45 0.32 0.81
CA GLU A 22 -13.92 1.04 -0.36
C GLU A 22 -12.88 1.05 -1.49
N ALA A 23 -11.62 1.27 -1.14
CA ALA A 23 -10.55 1.37 -2.12
C ALA A 23 -10.28 0.04 -2.86
N PHE A 24 -10.44 -1.09 -2.17
CA PHE A 24 -10.12 -2.41 -2.73
C PHE A 24 -11.35 -3.22 -3.16
N LYS A 25 -12.55 -2.66 -3.04
CA LYS A 25 -13.77 -3.43 -3.37
C LYS A 25 -13.84 -3.84 -4.84
N ASP A 26 -13.34 -3.02 -5.76
CA ASP A 26 -13.35 -3.36 -7.20
C ASP A 26 -12.38 -4.50 -7.50
N LEU A 27 -11.20 -4.51 -6.88
CA LEU A 27 -10.27 -5.62 -7.01
C LEU A 27 -10.82 -6.91 -6.40
N LEU A 28 -11.50 -6.80 -5.25
CA LEU A 28 -12.17 -7.95 -4.64
C LEU A 28 -13.23 -8.52 -5.58
N LYS A 29 -14.04 -7.66 -6.20
CA LYS A 29 -15.06 -8.06 -7.16
C LYS A 29 -14.44 -8.74 -8.38
N LYS A 30 -13.29 -8.25 -8.84
CA LYS A 30 -12.57 -8.77 -10.00
C LYS A 30 -11.91 -10.13 -9.73
N TYR A 31 -11.20 -10.25 -8.60
CA TYR A 31 -10.40 -11.43 -8.30
C TYR A 31 -11.05 -12.42 -7.33
N LYS A 32 -12.02 -11.98 -6.55
CA LYS A 32 -12.73 -12.80 -5.56
C LYS A 32 -11.78 -13.50 -4.59
N ASP A 33 -10.73 -12.80 -4.19
CA ASP A 33 -9.67 -13.26 -3.28
C ASP A 33 -10.05 -12.97 -1.82
N TYR A 34 -11.17 -13.52 -1.38
CA TYR A 34 -11.80 -13.20 -0.08
C TYR A 34 -10.91 -13.45 1.13
N ASP A 35 -9.96 -14.38 1.01
CA ASP A 35 -9.07 -14.73 2.13
C ASP A 35 -7.88 -13.81 2.29
N MET A 36 -7.55 -13.01 1.27
CA MET A 36 -6.34 -12.19 1.28
C MET A 36 -6.53 -10.75 0.84
N SER A 37 -7.71 -10.39 0.36
CA SER A 37 -7.97 -9.01 -0.10
C SER A 37 -7.95 -8.03 1.08
N PRO A 38 -7.32 -6.86 0.90
CA PRO A 38 -7.44 -5.77 1.88
C PRO A 38 -8.90 -5.36 2.14
N ALA A 39 -9.81 -5.58 1.17
CA ALA A 39 -11.22 -5.25 1.33
C ALA A 39 -11.94 -6.14 2.34
N THR A 40 -11.37 -7.29 2.71
CA THR A 40 -11.97 -8.22 3.67
C THR A 40 -11.26 -8.23 5.02
N GLU A 41 -10.24 -7.41 5.19
CA GLU A 41 -9.49 -7.35 6.45
C GLU A 41 -10.37 -6.80 7.57
N SER A 42 -10.39 -7.48 8.72
CA SER A 42 -11.20 -7.05 9.86
C SER A 42 -10.59 -5.83 10.55
N TYR A 43 -11.43 -5.09 11.26
CA TYR A 43 -10.99 -3.99 12.10
C TYR A 43 -9.98 -4.49 13.15
N GLU A 44 -10.24 -5.64 13.78
CA GLU A 44 -9.34 -6.21 14.78
C GLU A 44 -7.95 -6.49 14.21
N ASN A 45 -7.89 -7.02 12.99
CA ASN A 45 -6.62 -7.31 12.35
C ASN A 45 -5.84 -6.02 12.03
N ILE A 46 -6.52 -4.98 11.56
CA ILE A 46 -5.92 -3.67 11.31
C ILE A 46 -5.40 -3.06 12.61
N LEU A 47 -6.19 -3.14 13.68
CA LEU A 47 -5.79 -2.63 14.99
C LEU A 47 -4.58 -3.38 15.54
N ASN A 48 -4.54 -4.71 15.37
CA ASN A 48 -3.38 -5.51 15.76
C ASN A 48 -2.11 -5.09 15.00
N LYS A 49 -2.23 -4.81 13.70
CA LYS A 49 -1.12 -4.27 12.92
C LYS A 49 -0.69 -2.90 13.43
N TYR A 50 -1.65 -2.03 13.70
CA TYR A 50 -1.34 -0.69 14.23
C TYR A 50 -0.54 -0.77 15.54
N ASN A 51 -0.86 -1.74 16.40
CA ASN A 51 -0.20 -1.91 17.70
C ASN A 51 1.19 -2.55 17.62
N GLN A 52 1.61 -3.04 16.46
CA GLN A 52 2.98 -3.51 16.26
C GLN A 52 3.95 -2.32 16.29
N PRO A 53 5.05 -2.38 17.07
CA PRO A 53 5.99 -1.26 17.16
C PRO A 53 6.62 -0.85 15.82
N TRP A 54 6.66 -1.76 14.86
CA TRP A 54 7.30 -1.55 13.56
C TRP A 54 6.33 -1.11 12.46
N THR A 55 5.06 -0.87 12.78
CA THR A 55 4.03 -0.51 11.79
C THR A 55 3.55 0.91 12.00
N LYS A 56 3.40 1.65 10.90
CA LYS A 56 2.79 2.98 10.89
C LYS A 56 1.82 3.10 9.73
N TYR A 57 0.66 3.71 9.99
CA TYR A 57 -0.29 4.11 8.97
C TYR A 57 -0.22 5.60 8.77
N PHE A 58 -0.30 6.03 7.52
CA PHE A 58 -0.37 7.46 7.16
C PHE A 58 -1.58 7.69 6.27
N PHE A 59 -2.30 8.77 6.53
CA PHE A 59 -3.22 9.31 5.53
C PHE A 59 -2.41 10.07 4.48
N ILE A 60 -2.83 9.95 3.22
CA ILE A 60 -2.30 10.75 2.12
C ILE A 60 -3.25 11.93 1.96
N ILE A 61 -2.75 13.14 2.18
CA ILE A 61 -3.55 14.37 2.18
C ILE A 61 -3.19 15.21 0.96
N LYS A 62 -4.21 15.61 0.20
CA LYS A 62 -4.07 16.55 -0.90
C LYS A 62 -5.12 17.64 -0.74
N ASP A 63 -4.67 18.91 -0.69
CA ASP A 63 -5.55 20.07 -0.54
C ASP A 63 -6.52 19.91 0.65
N GLY A 64 -6.03 19.38 1.75
CA GLY A 64 -6.81 19.17 2.96
C GLY A 64 -7.70 17.92 2.96
N ASN A 65 -7.74 17.17 1.87
CA ASN A 65 -8.59 15.97 1.73
C ASN A 65 -7.79 14.69 1.89
N LYS A 66 -8.37 13.71 2.56
CA LYS A 66 -7.81 12.36 2.66
C LYS A 66 -8.05 11.62 1.35
N VAL A 67 -7.03 11.58 0.49
CA VAL A 67 -7.15 10.97 -0.84
C VAL A 67 -6.71 9.52 -0.90
N GLY A 68 -6.11 9.02 0.18
CA GLY A 68 -5.66 7.64 0.29
C GLY A 68 -4.98 7.41 1.62
N ALA A 69 -4.33 6.25 1.73
CA ALA A 69 -3.56 5.91 2.91
C ALA A 69 -2.49 4.87 2.56
N VAL A 70 -1.55 4.67 3.47
CA VAL A 70 -0.46 3.73 3.28
C VAL A 70 -0.02 3.19 4.64
N ARG A 71 0.32 1.90 4.66
CA ARG A 71 0.95 1.27 5.81
C ARG A 71 2.40 0.98 5.50
N VAL A 72 3.29 1.36 6.42
CA VAL A 72 4.72 1.10 6.32
C VAL A 72 5.13 0.14 7.42
N VAL A 73 5.89 -0.88 7.06
CA VAL A 73 6.55 -1.77 8.01
C VAL A 73 8.03 -1.44 8.01
N ASN A 74 8.56 -1.06 9.16
CA ASN A 74 9.97 -0.76 9.36
C ASN A 74 10.42 -1.36 10.69
N ARG A 75 11.08 -2.51 10.64
CA ARG A 75 11.47 -3.23 11.86
C ARG A 75 12.71 -2.64 12.52
N GLY A 76 13.43 -1.75 11.82
CA GLY A 76 14.63 -1.12 12.36
C GLY A 76 15.86 -2.03 12.41
N ASP A 77 15.75 -3.24 11.85
CA ASP A 77 16.84 -4.20 11.75
C ASP A 77 17.32 -4.29 10.28
N GLU A 78 17.93 -5.41 9.88
CA GLU A 78 18.41 -5.61 8.53
C GLU A 78 17.29 -5.95 7.52
N SER A 79 16.06 -6.14 7.99
CA SER A 79 14.92 -6.42 7.12
C SER A 79 14.60 -5.23 6.23
N ARG A 80 14.14 -5.52 5.02
CA ARG A 80 13.69 -4.47 4.11
C ARG A 80 12.43 -3.81 4.67
N LYS A 81 12.34 -2.50 4.49
CA LYS A 81 11.10 -1.77 4.75
C LYS A 81 10.05 -2.21 3.73
N ARG A 82 8.79 -2.24 4.13
CA ARG A 82 7.72 -2.73 3.30
C ARG A 82 6.57 -1.74 3.25
N ILE A 83 5.99 -1.59 2.06
CA ILE A 83 4.78 -0.82 1.83
C ILE A 83 3.66 -1.84 1.58
N ALA A 84 2.63 -1.88 2.45
CA ALA A 84 1.52 -2.82 2.27
C ALA A 84 0.40 -2.59 3.29
N PRO A 85 -0.80 -2.16 2.86
CA PRO A 85 -1.12 -1.72 1.51
C PRO A 85 -0.86 -0.24 1.28
N LEU A 86 -0.96 0.18 0.03
CA LEU A 86 -1.03 1.56 -0.39
C LEU A 86 -2.27 1.70 -1.27
N TRP A 87 -3.10 2.71 -0.99
CA TRP A 87 -4.25 2.95 -1.86
C TRP A 87 -4.54 4.42 -2.04
N ILE A 88 -5.14 4.72 -3.20
CA ILE A 88 -5.72 6.02 -3.51
C ILE A 88 -7.22 5.77 -3.68
N MET A 89 -8.04 6.64 -3.10
CA MET A 89 -9.49 6.51 -3.21
C MET A 89 -9.93 6.65 -4.67
N PRO A 90 -11.00 5.93 -5.09
CA PRO A 90 -11.37 5.87 -6.51
C PRO A 90 -11.51 7.20 -7.21
N SER A 91 -12.10 8.20 -6.55
CA SER A 91 -12.33 9.53 -7.14
C SER A 91 -11.05 10.35 -7.36
N TYR A 92 -9.92 9.90 -6.80
CA TYR A 92 -8.64 10.61 -6.91
C TYR A 92 -7.60 9.86 -7.73
N ARG A 93 -7.95 8.74 -8.35
CA ARG A 93 -7.03 7.92 -9.13
C ARG A 93 -6.62 8.59 -10.44
N ASN A 94 -5.53 8.09 -11.04
CA ASN A 94 -4.99 8.56 -12.31
C ASN A 94 -4.48 10.02 -12.26
N GLN A 95 -4.02 10.47 -11.11
CA GLN A 95 -3.44 11.80 -10.90
C GLN A 95 -1.99 11.75 -10.42
N GLY A 96 -1.36 10.56 -10.39
CA GLY A 96 0.00 10.41 -9.93
C GLY A 96 0.18 10.48 -8.41
N LEU A 97 -0.90 10.34 -7.62
CA LEU A 97 -0.83 10.50 -6.16
C LEU A 97 -0.09 9.37 -5.47
N ALA A 98 -0.22 8.13 -5.95
CA ALA A 98 0.52 7.00 -5.41
C ALA A 98 2.03 7.22 -5.57
N GLN A 99 2.45 7.71 -6.72
CA GLN A 99 3.85 8.03 -6.99
C GLN A 99 4.37 9.08 -6.01
N LEU A 100 3.60 10.15 -5.79
CA LEU A 100 3.97 11.19 -4.82
C LEU A 100 4.07 10.64 -3.40
N ALA A 101 3.13 9.76 -3.01
CA ALA A 101 3.13 9.15 -1.68
C ALA A 101 4.39 8.32 -1.45
N ILE A 102 4.78 7.50 -2.42
CA ILE A 102 5.99 6.68 -2.31
C ILE A 102 7.22 7.57 -2.19
N LYS A 103 7.29 8.64 -2.98
CA LYS A 103 8.41 9.59 -2.90
C LYS A 103 8.47 10.27 -1.53
N GLU A 104 7.34 10.62 -0.94
CA GLU A 104 7.31 11.19 0.41
C GLU A 104 7.76 10.19 1.48
N LEU A 105 7.37 8.91 1.34
CA LEU A 105 7.86 7.86 2.23
C LEU A 105 9.38 7.70 2.13
N GLU A 106 9.92 7.78 0.92
CA GLU A 106 11.36 7.68 0.70
C GLU A 106 12.12 8.87 1.29
N LYS A 107 11.51 10.05 1.34
CA LYS A 107 12.10 11.18 2.07
C LYS A 107 12.17 10.93 3.57
N LEU A 108 11.18 10.26 4.14
CA LEU A 108 11.13 9.95 5.57
C LEU A 108 12.06 8.81 5.97
N TYR A 109 12.16 7.78 5.14
CA TYR A 109 12.81 6.52 5.50
C TYR A 109 14.00 6.16 4.64
N GLY A 110 14.38 7.01 3.68
CA GLY A 110 15.42 6.72 2.70
C GLY A 110 14.83 6.02 1.47
N SER A 111 15.61 6.09 0.37
CA SER A 111 15.17 5.58 -0.94
C SER A 111 15.65 4.16 -1.23
N SER A 112 16.31 3.51 -0.28
CA SER A 112 16.87 2.17 -0.48
C SER A 112 16.32 1.17 0.51
N HIS A 113 16.51 -0.10 0.19
CA HIS A 113 16.17 -1.22 1.07
C HIS A 113 14.66 -1.36 1.30
N TRP A 114 13.91 -1.26 0.21
CA TRP A 114 12.46 -1.42 0.19
C TRP A 114 12.05 -2.73 -0.47
N GLU A 115 10.88 -3.22 -0.10
CA GLU A 115 10.20 -4.31 -0.80
C GLU A 115 8.70 -4.06 -0.84
N LEU A 116 8.06 -4.61 -1.85
CA LEU A 116 6.60 -4.62 -1.97
C LEU A 116 6.18 -5.72 -2.93
N ASP A 117 4.89 -6.01 -2.95
CA ASP A 117 4.33 -6.95 -3.91
C ASP A 117 3.04 -6.38 -4.50
N THR A 118 2.62 -6.94 -5.62
CA THR A 118 1.38 -6.54 -6.28
C THR A 118 0.88 -7.65 -7.18
N ILE A 119 -0.36 -7.52 -7.62
CA ILE A 119 -0.98 -8.45 -8.57
C ILE A 119 -0.38 -8.22 -9.96
N LEU A 120 0.21 -9.27 -10.55
CA LEU A 120 0.85 -9.20 -11.86
C LEU A 120 -0.10 -8.66 -12.95
N GLN A 121 -1.37 -9.04 -12.90
CA GLN A 121 -2.37 -8.66 -13.88
C GLN A 121 -2.79 -7.18 -13.79
N GLU A 122 -2.41 -6.49 -12.70
CA GLU A 122 -2.65 -5.05 -12.55
C GLU A 122 -1.49 -4.26 -13.15
N LYS A 123 -1.54 -4.08 -14.47
CA LYS A 123 -0.43 -3.50 -15.25
C LYS A 123 -0.07 -2.07 -14.82
N GLY A 124 -1.04 -1.30 -14.37
CA GLY A 124 -0.78 0.05 -13.86
C GLY A 124 0.13 0.06 -12.64
N ASN A 125 -0.02 -0.92 -11.75
CA ASN A 125 0.84 -1.04 -10.58
C ASN A 125 2.25 -1.45 -10.98
N ILE A 126 2.39 -2.39 -11.90
CA ILE A 126 3.69 -2.81 -12.43
C ILE A 126 4.43 -1.60 -13.00
N TYR A 127 3.76 -0.83 -13.86
CA TYR A 127 4.33 0.37 -14.46
C TYR A 127 4.76 1.38 -13.40
N LEU A 128 3.93 1.63 -12.40
CA LEU A 128 4.20 2.56 -11.31
C LEU A 128 5.47 2.20 -10.57
N TYR A 129 5.59 0.95 -10.13
CA TYR A 129 6.74 0.53 -9.33
C TYR A 129 8.03 0.51 -10.13
N GLU A 130 7.97 0.06 -11.38
CA GLU A 130 9.15 0.08 -12.27
C GLU A 130 9.62 1.51 -12.52
N LYS A 131 8.69 2.44 -12.74
CA LYS A 131 9.00 3.86 -12.93
C LYS A 131 9.68 4.47 -11.72
N LEU A 132 9.36 3.99 -10.53
CA LEU A 132 9.96 4.47 -9.28
C LEU A 132 11.28 3.79 -8.92
N GLY A 133 11.77 2.92 -9.79
CA GLY A 133 13.05 2.27 -9.59
C GLY A 133 12.99 0.93 -8.86
N TYR A 134 11.80 0.38 -8.66
CA TYR A 134 11.65 -0.95 -8.09
C TYR A 134 11.88 -2.00 -9.17
N GLY A 135 12.67 -3.02 -8.87
CA GLY A 135 12.95 -4.13 -9.77
C GLY A 135 12.25 -5.40 -9.31
N ARG A 136 11.70 -6.14 -10.26
CA ARG A 136 11.12 -7.46 -9.96
C ARG A 136 12.21 -8.42 -9.57
N ILE A 137 11.93 -9.22 -8.53
CA ILE A 137 12.78 -10.35 -8.19
C ILE A 137 12.17 -11.63 -8.80
N ASP A 138 12.98 -12.67 -8.87
CA ASP A 138 12.59 -13.94 -9.50
C ASP A 138 11.73 -14.76 -8.51
N LYS A 139 10.52 -14.26 -8.24
CA LYS A 139 9.56 -14.89 -7.35
C LYS A 139 8.16 -14.55 -7.84
N ILE A 140 7.35 -15.59 -8.09
CA ILE A 140 5.94 -15.43 -8.43
C ILE A 140 5.16 -16.37 -7.53
N GLU A 141 4.07 -15.86 -6.96
CA GLU A 141 3.15 -16.66 -6.15
C GLU A 141 1.83 -16.74 -6.88
N HIS A 142 1.49 -17.96 -7.34
CA HIS A 142 0.20 -18.18 -8.01
C HIS A 142 -0.89 -18.32 -6.97
N ILE A 143 -1.90 -17.45 -7.05
CA ILE A 143 -3.04 -17.43 -6.09
C ILE A 143 -4.20 -18.23 -6.65
N LYS A 144 -4.57 -17.96 -7.90
CA LYS A 144 -5.69 -18.59 -8.59
C LYS A 144 -5.59 -18.23 -10.08
N ASP A 145 -6.44 -18.84 -10.89
CA ASP A 145 -6.48 -18.51 -12.32
C ASP A 145 -6.73 -17.01 -12.50
N GLY A 146 -5.84 -16.38 -13.27
CA GLY A 146 -5.91 -14.96 -13.55
C GLY A 146 -5.36 -14.05 -12.45
N MET A 147 -4.81 -14.61 -11.37
CA MET A 147 -4.24 -13.81 -10.28
C MET A 147 -2.92 -14.38 -9.78
N ASP A 148 -1.84 -13.68 -10.08
CA ASP A 148 -0.49 -13.98 -9.59
C ASP A 148 0.05 -12.78 -8.83
N ILE A 149 0.88 -13.03 -7.81
CA ILE A 149 1.57 -12.00 -7.06
C ILE A 149 3.04 -11.98 -7.49
N VAL A 150 3.55 -10.81 -7.80
CA VAL A 150 4.96 -10.58 -8.10
C VAL A 150 5.57 -9.66 -7.05
N PHE A 151 6.88 -9.78 -6.87
CA PHE A 151 7.60 -9.13 -5.78
C PHE A 151 8.66 -8.19 -6.35
N PHE A 152 8.79 -7.03 -5.71
CA PHE A 152 9.70 -5.97 -6.12
C PHE A 152 10.61 -5.57 -4.97
N GLN A 153 11.81 -5.16 -5.29
CA GLN A 153 12.78 -4.61 -4.35
C GLN A 153 13.41 -3.34 -4.94
N LYS A 154 13.80 -2.44 -4.06
CA LYS A 154 14.56 -1.24 -4.43
C LYS A 154 15.75 -1.12 -3.50
N ASP A 155 16.94 -1.09 -4.08
CA ASP A 155 18.22 -0.93 -3.37
C ASP A 155 18.79 0.48 -3.48
#